data_1116c50fcbc5adaf58b4ca087b17d1a6
#
_entry.id   1116c50fcbc5adaf58b4ca087b17d1a6
#
_cell.length_a   1.000
_cell.length_b   1.000
_cell.length_c   1.000
_cell.angle_alpha   90.00
_cell.angle_beta   90.00
_cell.angle_gamma   90.00
#
_symmetry.space_group_name_H-M   'P 1'
#
loop_
_entity.id
_entity.type
_entity.pdbx_description
1 polymer ?
#
loop_
_entity_poly.entity_id
_entity_poly.type
_entity_poly.pdbx_seq_one_letter_code
_entity_poly.pdbx_strand_id
1 'polypeptide(L)'
;MPQVLVNIGGRSYRLACNPGEEEHLAGLAKLVDGKIGEMQGEFRDIADQRIVVMAALSLADELFDAKRKAEARIAESTEALAREVEARQAAEQRVAALKVAIEETTARVESMTEMLIAPAAD
;
A
#
# COMPACT_ATOMS: atom_id res chain seq x y z
N MET A 1 8.69 -5.45 -34.30
CA MET A 1 8.86 -4.89 -32.96
C MET A 1 9.10 -3.40 -33.05
N PRO A 2 8.34 -2.57 -32.32
CA PRO A 2 8.63 -1.15 -32.27
C PRO A 2 9.99 -0.86 -31.65
N GLN A 3 10.60 0.22 -32.08
CA GLN A 3 11.88 0.67 -31.55
C GLN A 3 11.76 2.10 -31.08
N VAL A 4 12.47 2.41 -30.00
CA VAL A 4 12.51 3.76 -29.42
C VAL A 4 13.93 4.26 -29.46
N LEU A 5 14.11 5.50 -29.90
CA LEU A 5 15.38 6.19 -29.85
C LEU A 5 15.48 6.93 -28.51
N VAL A 6 16.48 6.63 -27.72
CA VAL A 6 16.71 7.24 -26.41
C VAL A 6 18.10 7.82 -26.30
N ASN A 7 18.24 8.90 -25.54
CA ASN A 7 19.53 9.52 -25.25
C ASN A 7 19.91 9.24 -23.80
N ILE A 8 21.01 8.54 -23.61
CA ILE A 8 21.51 8.16 -22.29
C ILE A 8 23.02 8.48 -22.21
N GLY A 9 23.39 9.32 -21.28
CA GLY A 9 24.80 9.67 -21.08
C GLY A 9 25.44 10.37 -22.27
N GLY A 10 24.67 11.14 -23.03
CA GLY A 10 25.15 11.85 -24.22
C GLY A 10 25.23 10.99 -25.48
N ARG A 11 24.78 9.76 -25.40
CA ARG A 11 24.74 8.83 -26.56
C ARG A 11 23.31 8.45 -26.89
N SER A 12 23.06 8.21 -28.18
CA SER A 12 21.77 7.79 -28.68
C SER A 12 21.75 6.27 -28.84
N TYR A 13 20.69 5.63 -28.34
CA TYR A 13 20.47 4.20 -28.46
C TYR A 13 19.11 3.92 -29.07
N ARG A 14 19.06 2.92 -29.93
CA ARG A 14 17.82 2.44 -30.51
C ARG A 14 17.47 1.12 -29.81
N LEU A 15 16.39 1.14 -29.03
CA LEU A 15 16.00 0.01 -28.21
C LEU A 15 14.68 -0.58 -28.70
N ALA A 16 14.62 -1.90 -28.76
CA ALA A 16 13.37 -2.60 -29.07
C ALA A 16 12.51 -2.72 -27.83
N CYS A 17 11.21 -2.59 -27.98
CA CYS A 17 10.25 -2.75 -26.90
C CYS A 17 8.98 -3.45 -27.40
N ASN A 18 8.11 -3.84 -26.50
CA ASN A 18 6.80 -4.37 -26.84
C ASN A 18 5.88 -3.24 -27.30
N PRO A 19 4.88 -3.56 -28.17
CA PRO A 19 3.90 -2.56 -28.58
C PRO A 19 3.19 -1.95 -27.36
N GLY A 20 3.12 -0.62 -27.31
CA GLY A 20 2.51 0.12 -26.19
C GLY A 20 3.44 0.48 -25.05
N GLU A 21 4.68 0.02 -25.07
CA GLU A 21 5.67 0.29 -24.01
C GLU A 21 6.65 1.42 -24.38
N GLU A 22 6.48 2.07 -25.51
CA GLU A 22 7.41 3.08 -26.03
C GLU A 22 7.58 4.26 -25.08
N GLU A 23 6.49 4.81 -24.59
CA GLU A 23 6.52 5.94 -23.64
C GLU A 23 7.14 5.56 -22.29
N HIS A 24 6.82 4.34 -21.84
CA HIS A 24 7.36 3.82 -20.60
C HIS A 24 8.88 3.68 -20.70
N LEU A 25 9.36 3.08 -21.78
CA LEU A 25 10.80 2.92 -21.99
C LEU A 25 11.52 4.25 -22.13
N ALA A 26 10.93 5.21 -22.82
CA ALA A 26 11.46 6.56 -22.92
C ALA A 26 11.55 7.25 -21.55
N GLY A 27 10.56 7.05 -20.68
CA GLY A 27 10.56 7.54 -19.31
C GLY A 27 11.66 6.92 -18.46
N LEU A 28 11.87 5.62 -18.59
CA LEU A 28 12.96 4.92 -17.91
C LEU A 28 14.33 5.42 -18.38
N ALA A 29 14.49 5.67 -19.68
CA ALA A 29 15.72 6.21 -20.24
C ALA A 29 16.05 7.60 -19.68
N LYS A 30 15.03 8.44 -19.45
CA LYS A 30 15.21 9.75 -18.82
C LYS A 30 15.68 9.63 -17.38
N LEU A 31 15.16 8.67 -16.63
CA LEU A 31 15.59 8.42 -15.25
C LEU A 31 17.07 8.01 -15.21
N VAL A 32 17.47 7.11 -16.09
CA VAL A 32 18.85 6.65 -16.18
C VAL A 32 19.77 7.80 -16.60
N ASP A 33 19.38 8.56 -17.61
CA ASP A 33 20.13 9.71 -18.09
C ASP A 33 20.33 10.78 -16.99
N GLY A 34 19.26 11.08 -16.25
CA GLY A 34 19.32 12.00 -15.11
C GLY A 34 20.30 11.54 -14.04
N LYS A 35 20.28 10.24 -13.74
CA LYS A 35 21.18 9.65 -12.74
C LYS A 35 22.62 9.71 -13.17
N ILE A 36 22.90 9.45 -14.44
CA ILE A 36 24.24 9.57 -15.03
C ILE A 36 24.71 11.01 -14.95
N GLY A 37 23.83 11.98 -15.26
CA GLY A 37 24.13 13.40 -15.15
C GLY A 37 24.53 13.83 -13.74
N GLU A 38 23.81 13.36 -12.72
CA GLU A 38 24.16 13.60 -11.32
C GLU A 38 25.54 13.03 -10.98
N MET A 39 25.80 11.80 -11.38
CA MET A 39 27.08 11.12 -11.13
C MET A 39 28.24 11.81 -11.84
N GLN A 40 28.05 12.28 -13.07
CA GLN A 40 29.05 13.03 -13.81
C GLN A 40 29.39 14.36 -13.13
N GLY A 41 28.41 15.00 -12.52
CA GLY A 41 28.61 16.22 -11.74
C GLY A 41 29.48 16.02 -10.51
N GLU A 42 29.33 14.86 -9.84
CA GLU A 42 30.12 14.53 -8.64
C GLU A 42 31.50 13.93 -8.97
N PHE A 43 31.59 13.13 -10.03
CA PHE A 43 32.77 12.32 -10.35
C PHE A 43 33.25 12.61 -11.79
N ARG A 44 33.79 13.81 -12.01
CA ARG A 44 34.18 14.27 -13.34
C ARG A 44 35.31 13.48 -14.00
N ASP A 45 36.15 12.84 -13.18
CA ASP A 45 37.36 12.14 -13.66
C ASP A 45 37.17 10.64 -13.90
N ILE A 46 35.95 10.15 -13.79
CA ILE A 46 35.63 8.72 -13.93
C ILE A 46 35.22 8.42 -15.38
N ALA A 47 35.71 7.29 -15.91
CA ALA A 47 35.38 6.83 -17.26
C ALA A 47 33.86 6.61 -17.41
N ASP A 48 33.32 6.95 -18.59
CA ASP A 48 31.87 6.87 -18.90
C ASP A 48 31.24 5.54 -18.56
N GLN A 49 31.91 4.42 -18.87
CA GLN A 49 31.40 3.09 -18.56
C GLN A 49 31.26 2.85 -17.07
N ARG A 50 32.22 3.32 -16.29
CA ARG A 50 32.18 3.18 -14.83
C ARG A 50 31.05 4.02 -14.22
N ILE A 51 30.80 5.21 -14.76
CA ILE A 51 29.68 6.06 -14.35
C ILE A 51 28.34 5.38 -14.62
N VAL A 52 28.19 4.72 -15.78
CA VAL A 52 26.97 3.96 -16.10
C VAL A 52 26.73 2.85 -15.08
N VAL A 53 27.79 2.11 -14.71
CA VAL A 53 27.68 1.06 -13.69
C VAL A 53 27.31 1.64 -12.33
N MET A 54 27.92 2.75 -11.93
CA MET A 54 27.60 3.44 -10.68
C MET A 54 26.15 3.93 -10.66
N ALA A 55 25.69 4.51 -11.76
CA ALA A 55 24.30 4.96 -11.90
C ALA A 55 23.32 3.79 -11.80
N ALA A 56 23.62 2.67 -12.44
CA ALA A 56 22.81 1.46 -12.36
C ALA A 56 22.73 0.92 -10.94
N LEU A 57 23.85 0.88 -10.23
CA LEU A 57 23.89 0.43 -8.84
C LEU A 57 23.10 1.38 -7.92
N SER A 58 23.24 2.68 -8.14
CA SER A 58 22.50 3.69 -7.38
C SER A 58 20.98 3.54 -7.57
N LEU A 59 20.53 3.35 -8.81
CA LEU A 59 19.11 3.11 -9.10
C LEU A 59 18.60 1.81 -8.49
N ALA A 60 19.42 0.75 -8.54
CA ALA A 60 19.08 -0.53 -7.91
C ALA A 60 18.95 -0.37 -6.39
N ASP A 61 19.83 0.42 -5.77
CA ASP A 61 19.77 0.70 -4.34
C ASP A 61 18.52 1.48 -3.97
N GLU A 62 18.18 2.50 -4.74
CA GLU A 62 16.93 3.27 -4.55
C GLU A 62 15.69 2.37 -4.67
N LEU A 63 15.69 1.45 -5.64
CA LEU A 63 14.61 0.48 -5.82
C LEU A 63 14.52 -0.47 -4.63
N PHE A 64 15.64 -0.95 -4.14
CA PHE A 64 15.70 -1.82 -2.96
C PHE A 64 15.11 -1.11 -1.73
N ASP A 65 15.50 0.14 -1.50
CA ASP A 65 14.96 0.94 -0.39
C ASP A 65 13.47 1.20 -0.54
N ALA A 66 13.02 1.52 -1.74
CA ALA A 66 11.59 1.74 -2.02
C ALA A 66 10.76 0.50 -1.75
N LYS A 67 11.25 -0.69 -2.17
CA LYS A 67 10.59 -1.97 -1.90
C LYS A 67 10.52 -2.26 -0.41
N ARG A 68 11.60 -2.04 0.31
CA ARG A 68 11.66 -2.27 1.75
C ARG A 68 10.66 -1.37 2.49
N LYS A 69 10.59 -0.09 2.11
CA LYS A 69 9.63 0.86 2.70
C LYS A 69 8.18 0.47 2.37
N ALA A 70 7.93 0.02 1.14
CA ALA A 70 6.61 -0.43 0.72
C ALA A 70 6.17 -1.67 1.51
N GLU A 71 7.06 -2.64 1.70
CA GLU A 71 6.79 -3.83 2.51
C GLU A 71 6.50 -3.48 3.97
N ALA A 72 7.25 -2.54 4.54
CA ALA A 72 7.01 -2.05 5.90
C ALA A 72 5.64 -1.39 6.03
N ARG A 73 5.23 -0.57 5.06
CA ARG A 73 3.90 0.06 5.05
C ARG A 73 2.77 -0.96 4.92
N ILE A 74 2.96 -1.98 4.09
CA ILE A 74 1.99 -3.06 3.94
C ILE A 74 1.83 -3.81 5.25
N ALA A 75 2.95 -4.13 5.92
CA ALA A 75 2.93 -4.80 7.22
C ALA A 75 2.19 -3.97 8.27
N GLU A 76 2.47 -2.67 8.37
CA GLU A 76 1.78 -1.75 9.29
C GLU A 76 0.28 -1.66 8.99
N SER A 77 -0.08 -1.54 7.71
CA SER A 77 -1.48 -1.47 7.29
C SER A 77 -2.22 -2.76 7.61
N THR A 78 -1.57 -3.90 7.41
CA THR A 78 -2.14 -5.22 7.71
C THR A 78 -2.39 -5.36 9.21
N GLU A 79 -1.44 -4.96 10.05
CA GLU A 79 -1.60 -4.98 11.50
C GLU A 79 -2.70 -4.03 11.97
N ALA A 80 -2.75 -2.82 11.43
CA ALA A 80 -3.78 -1.84 11.75
C ALA A 80 -5.18 -2.35 11.38
N LEU A 81 -5.29 -2.98 10.21
CA LEU A 81 -6.55 -3.57 9.75
C LEU A 81 -6.98 -4.73 10.65
N ALA A 82 -6.04 -5.59 11.04
CA ALA A 82 -6.33 -6.71 11.94
C ALA A 82 -6.85 -6.20 13.29
N ARG A 83 -6.24 -5.15 13.85
CA ARG A 83 -6.70 -4.53 15.11
C ARG A 83 -8.08 -3.92 14.97
N GLU A 84 -8.35 -3.28 13.84
CA GLU A 84 -9.68 -2.70 13.58
C GLU A 84 -10.75 -3.78 13.46
N VAL A 85 -10.45 -4.87 12.77
CA VAL A 85 -11.37 -6.02 12.66
C VAL A 85 -11.67 -6.63 14.04
N GLU A 86 -10.64 -6.83 14.87
CA GLU A 86 -10.82 -7.32 16.24
C GLU A 86 -11.69 -6.38 17.08
N ALA A 87 -11.43 -5.07 17.00
CA ALA A 87 -12.20 -4.07 17.73
C ALA A 87 -13.66 -4.06 17.29
N ARG A 88 -13.90 -4.18 15.98
CA ARG A 88 -15.25 -4.25 15.43
C ARG A 88 -16.00 -5.50 15.90
N GLN A 89 -15.35 -6.66 15.88
CA GLN A 89 -15.91 -7.91 16.36
C GLN A 89 -16.26 -7.84 17.84
N ALA A 90 -15.36 -7.27 18.66
CA ALA A 90 -15.61 -7.07 20.07
C ALA A 90 -16.80 -6.15 20.33
N ALA A 91 -16.92 -5.06 19.55
CA ALA A 91 -18.05 -4.14 19.63
C ALA A 91 -19.37 -4.81 19.23
N GLU A 92 -19.36 -5.60 18.17
CA GLU A 92 -20.52 -6.36 17.71
C GLU A 92 -20.99 -7.36 18.77
N GLN A 93 -20.06 -8.05 19.43
CA GLN A 93 -20.36 -8.98 20.51
C GLN A 93 -20.95 -8.27 21.72
N ARG A 94 -20.47 -7.08 22.08
CA ARG A 94 -21.06 -6.27 23.16
C ARG A 94 -22.48 -5.82 22.81
N VAL A 95 -22.69 -5.37 21.58
CA VAL A 95 -24.03 -4.98 21.11
C VAL A 95 -24.98 -6.16 21.19
N ALA A 96 -24.57 -7.33 20.73
CA ALA A 96 -25.38 -8.55 20.79
C ALA A 96 -25.70 -8.93 22.25
N ALA A 97 -24.72 -8.86 23.15
CA ALA A 97 -24.93 -9.16 24.57
C ALA A 97 -25.90 -8.17 25.23
N LEU A 98 -25.76 -6.89 24.92
CA LEU A 98 -26.67 -5.85 25.44
C LEU A 98 -28.10 -6.03 24.92
N LYS A 99 -28.25 -6.41 23.66
CA LYS A 99 -29.55 -6.70 23.05
C LYS A 99 -30.26 -7.84 23.78
N VAL A 100 -29.55 -8.94 24.06
CA VAL A 100 -30.06 -10.07 24.81
C VAL A 100 -30.48 -9.64 26.22
N ALA A 101 -29.62 -8.88 26.90
CA ALA A 101 -29.91 -8.38 28.24
C ALA A 101 -31.16 -7.48 28.28
N ILE A 102 -31.33 -6.62 27.29
CA ILE A 102 -32.51 -5.76 27.14
C ILE A 102 -33.76 -6.60 26.92
N GLU A 103 -33.69 -7.60 26.03
CA GLU A 103 -34.81 -8.49 25.77
C GLU A 103 -35.23 -9.27 27.01
N GLU A 104 -34.30 -9.79 27.78
CA GLU A 104 -34.55 -10.47 29.02
C GLU A 104 -35.18 -9.56 30.07
N THR A 105 -34.67 -8.33 30.22
CA THR A 105 -35.20 -7.34 31.16
C THR A 105 -36.61 -6.91 30.75
N THR A 106 -36.86 -6.69 29.45
CA THR A 106 -38.16 -6.36 28.91
C THR A 106 -39.18 -7.48 29.20
N ALA A 107 -38.77 -8.72 29.01
CA ALA A 107 -39.63 -9.88 29.29
C ALA A 107 -40.01 -9.96 30.78
N ARG A 108 -39.05 -9.66 31.68
CA ARG A 108 -39.31 -9.61 33.14
C ARG A 108 -40.29 -8.50 33.50
N VAL A 109 -40.09 -7.31 32.92
CA VAL A 109 -40.99 -6.18 33.16
C VAL A 109 -42.39 -6.47 32.67
N GLU A 110 -42.51 -7.04 31.48
CA GLU A 110 -43.82 -7.45 30.92
C GLU A 110 -44.52 -8.48 31.80
N SER A 111 -43.77 -9.48 32.27
CA SER A 111 -44.29 -10.50 33.18
C SER A 111 -44.79 -9.93 34.51
N MET A 112 -44.00 -8.99 35.09
CA MET A 112 -44.39 -8.28 36.31
C MET A 112 -45.63 -7.43 36.09
N THR A 113 -45.72 -6.74 34.95
CA THR A 113 -46.87 -5.91 34.61
C THR A 113 -48.14 -6.76 34.46
N GLU A 114 -48.04 -7.90 33.81
CA GLU A 114 -49.17 -8.85 33.70
C GLU A 114 -49.66 -9.33 35.06
N MET A 115 -48.73 -9.63 35.99
CA MET A 115 -49.07 -10.02 37.35
C MET A 115 -49.80 -8.93 38.12
N LEU A 116 -49.42 -7.66 37.90
CA LEU A 116 -50.01 -6.51 38.58
C LEU A 116 -51.36 -6.10 38.01
N ILE A 117 -51.57 -6.33 36.70
CA ILE A 117 -52.79 -5.92 35.98
C ILE A 117 -53.79 -7.07 35.91
N ALA A 118 -53.39 -8.31 36.19
CA ALA A 118 -54.29 -9.46 36.13
C ALA A 118 -55.49 -9.22 37.02
N PRO A 119 -56.73 -9.44 36.50
CA PRO A 119 -57.91 -9.24 37.31
C PRO A 119 -57.91 -10.20 38.49
N ALA A 120 -58.39 -9.72 39.63
CA ALA A 120 -58.55 -10.58 40.79
C ALA A 120 -59.50 -11.73 40.47
N ALA A 121 -59.05 -12.95 40.73
CA ALA A 121 -59.88 -14.13 40.54
C ALA A 121 -61.04 -14.09 41.56
N ASP A 122 -62.24 -14.10 41.05
CA ASP A 122 -63.45 -14.15 41.88
C ASP A 122 -63.62 -15.52 42.54
#